data_a8d5a3777c02ccfb12d796678319cb6a
#
_entry.id   a8d5a3777c02ccfb12d796678319cb6a
#
_cell.length_a   1.000
_cell.length_b   1.000
_cell.length_c   1.000
_cell.angle_alpha   90.00
_cell.angle_beta   90.00
_cell.angle_gamma   90.00
#
_symmetry.space_group_name_H-M   'P 1'
#
loop_
_entity.id
_entity.type
_entity.pdbx_description
1 polymer ?
#
loop_
_entity_poly.entity_id
_entity_poly.type
_entity_poly.pdbx_seq_one_letter_code
_entity_poly.pdbx_strand_id
1 'polypeptide(L)'
;TILVMTLKVLILVGGETTGTRFRPLSMECPKLLFPLCGKPLVSHIIDNLTDQFPIDDLEILLMGFFKGQHKTMFQDYIQNVNKSNPDLRIKYLSEPFPLGTAGGLYHFKDEIFTDSNCKLLMIHGDVICNYPFKDMLEFFEQTKSNITLYGVDPVSLLKRSQAQILVVNGTENGDEAHDDDIVTKFGAIVAERKNSKVVHYVEKPSSSISEFRQDSTFEILLNGGIYIFDRSILDLLTLAEIKKKNSIQFDDGLDDNDSNDNDNSDNVLSLELDVFKTLPQLDNTNFNVFKSNGFWYQLKLPLSALLANNFFLAQSGGTKLSAGVELVQPVQILTESIAQAKSCKIGPNVSIGKNVTIGNGVRMVNCIVCDDVTIGDNTIIKNAIIANGTKIGKWCRIEGTITASILASNVISSSSAAYMKLLNDIVILCQNTVVHNQVFVYNSVVLPHKELKKDVKYEIIM
;
A
#
# COMPACT_ATOMS: atom_id res chain seq x y z
N THR A 1 35.41 -20.01 -3.65
CA THR A 1 34.20 -19.59 -4.38
C THR A 1 33.25 -19.03 -3.33
N ILE A 2 33.14 -17.71 -3.21
CA ILE A 2 32.09 -17.07 -2.42
C ILE A 2 30.80 -17.41 -3.16
N LEU A 3 29.95 -18.24 -2.57
CA LEU A 3 28.61 -18.45 -3.09
C LEU A 3 27.91 -17.06 -3.05
N VAL A 4 27.74 -16.46 -4.21
CA VAL A 4 26.92 -15.24 -4.37
C VAL A 4 25.50 -15.68 -4.03
N MET A 5 24.99 -15.20 -2.91
CA MET A 5 23.66 -15.56 -2.41
C MET A 5 22.66 -14.63 -3.08
N THR A 6 21.95 -15.12 -4.08
CA THR A 6 20.87 -14.35 -4.72
C THR A 6 19.70 -14.21 -3.75
N LEU A 7 19.35 -12.98 -3.40
CA LEU A 7 18.15 -12.68 -2.62
C LEU A 7 16.95 -12.68 -3.56
N LYS A 8 16.03 -13.62 -3.35
CA LYS A 8 14.74 -13.61 -4.03
C LYS A 8 13.81 -12.65 -3.32
N VAL A 9 13.20 -11.75 -4.08
CA VAL A 9 12.22 -10.80 -3.56
C VAL A 9 10.88 -11.05 -4.23
N LEU A 10 9.85 -11.36 -3.45
CA LEU A 10 8.48 -11.56 -3.93
C LEU A 10 7.61 -10.39 -3.48
N ILE A 11 7.13 -9.60 -4.43
CA ILE A 11 6.19 -8.51 -4.16
C ILE A 11 4.79 -8.95 -4.55
N LEU A 12 3.89 -9.02 -3.57
CA LEU A 12 2.48 -9.30 -3.81
C LEU A 12 1.80 -8.06 -4.38
N VAL A 13 1.40 -8.12 -5.63
CA VAL A 13 0.77 -6.97 -6.31
C VAL A 13 -0.75 -6.95 -6.20
N GLY A 14 -1.35 -8.02 -5.63
CA GLY A 14 -2.79 -8.15 -5.47
C GLY A 14 -3.50 -8.67 -6.73
N GLY A 15 -4.76 -8.30 -6.90
CA GLY A 15 -5.57 -8.76 -8.01
C GLY A 15 -6.83 -7.92 -8.21
N GLU A 16 -7.61 -8.24 -9.25
CA GLU A 16 -8.83 -7.51 -9.60
C GLU A 16 -9.93 -7.65 -8.53
N THR A 17 -9.95 -8.77 -7.84
CA THR A 17 -10.93 -9.08 -6.78
C THR A 17 -10.48 -8.60 -5.40
N THR A 18 -9.21 -8.25 -5.25
CA THR A 18 -8.61 -7.78 -4.00
C THR A 18 -8.32 -6.28 -4.06
N GLY A 19 -8.28 -5.61 -2.91
CA GLY A 19 -7.96 -4.18 -2.86
C GLY A 19 -9.05 -3.26 -3.40
N THR A 20 -10.30 -3.72 -3.46
CA THR A 20 -11.47 -2.98 -3.96
C THR A 20 -11.74 -1.67 -3.20
N ARG A 21 -11.24 -1.55 -1.96
CA ARG A 21 -11.35 -0.34 -1.15
C ARG A 21 -10.56 0.87 -1.71
N PHE A 22 -9.63 0.65 -2.64
CA PHE A 22 -8.91 1.73 -3.33
C PHE A 22 -9.68 2.28 -4.53
N ARG A 23 -10.85 1.71 -4.85
CA ARG A 23 -11.76 2.27 -5.86
C ARG A 23 -12.22 3.67 -5.40
N PRO A 24 -12.44 4.61 -6.35
CA PRO A 24 -12.48 4.40 -7.80
C PRO A 24 -11.11 4.45 -8.50
N LEU A 25 -10.04 4.84 -7.84
CA LEU A 25 -8.70 4.99 -8.46
C LEU A 25 -8.18 3.68 -9.07
N SER A 26 -8.48 2.53 -8.45
CA SER A 26 -8.07 1.21 -8.97
C SER A 26 -8.96 0.64 -10.07
N MET A 27 -9.95 1.39 -10.55
CA MET A 27 -10.76 0.96 -11.71
C MET A 27 -9.96 1.03 -13.01
N GLU A 28 -9.11 2.04 -13.17
CA GLU A 28 -8.36 2.32 -14.38
C GLU A 28 -6.86 2.02 -14.24
N CYS A 29 -6.35 1.95 -13.02
CA CYS A 29 -4.94 1.73 -12.74
C CYS A 29 -4.77 0.77 -11.56
N PRO A 30 -4.03 -0.36 -11.71
CA PRO A 30 -3.70 -1.21 -10.57
C PRO A 30 -3.10 -0.42 -9.42
N LYS A 31 -3.52 -0.70 -8.19
CA LYS A 31 -3.12 0.06 -7.00
C LYS A 31 -1.61 0.29 -6.88
N LEU A 32 -0.79 -0.71 -7.20
CA LEU A 32 0.67 -0.62 -7.11
C LEU A 32 1.32 0.16 -8.25
N LEU A 33 0.60 0.37 -9.34
CA LEU A 33 1.02 1.25 -10.44
C LEU A 33 0.52 2.68 -10.27
N PHE A 34 -0.32 2.95 -9.26
CA PHE A 34 -0.77 4.30 -8.97
C PHE A 34 0.41 5.20 -8.58
N PRO A 35 0.52 6.41 -9.20
CA PRO A 35 1.67 7.28 -8.98
C PRO A 35 1.62 7.98 -7.62
N LEU A 36 2.70 7.85 -6.87
CA LEU A 36 2.98 8.58 -5.64
C LEU A 36 4.32 9.29 -5.81
N CYS A 37 4.39 10.55 -5.48
CA CYS A 37 5.60 11.36 -5.69
C CYS A 37 6.19 11.18 -7.12
N GLY A 38 5.31 11.14 -8.12
CA GLY A 38 5.68 11.10 -9.54
C GLY A 38 6.10 9.74 -10.12
N LYS A 39 6.05 8.64 -9.33
CA LYS A 39 6.36 7.29 -9.83
C LYS A 39 5.45 6.23 -9.21
N PRO A 40 5.24 5.06 -9.87
CA PRO A 40 4.43 3.98 -9.33
C PRO A 40 4.85 3.55 -7.93
N LEU A 41 3.90 3.16 -7.07
CA LEU A 41 4.21 2.69 -5.72
C LEU A 41 5.22 1.55 -5.72
N VAL A 42 5.07 0.57 -6.62
CA VAL A 42 6.02 -0.56 -6.74
C VAL A 42 7.45 -0.10 -7.05
N SER A 43 7.63 1.03 -7.77
CA SER A 43 8.96 1.59 -8.04
C SER A 43 9.65 2.07 -6.77
N HIS A 44 8.91 2.62 -5.79
CA HIS A 44 9.50 3.01 -4.50
C HIS A 44 10.05 1.80 -3.73
N ILE A 45 9.37 0.65 -3.81
CA ILE A 45 9.86 -0.60 -3.19
C ILE A 45 11.14 -1.07 -3.91
N ILE A 46 11.11 -1.09 -5.25
CA ILE A 46 12.25 -1.53 -6.07
C ILE A 46 13.47 -0.63 -5.85
N ASP A 47 13.30 0.69 -5.83
CA ASP A 47 14.39 1.64 -5.56
C ASP A 47 15.02 1.38 -4.19
N ASN A 48 14.19 1.19 -3.14
CA ASN A 48 14.69 0.85 -1.80
C ASN A 48 15.44 -0.49 -1.76
N LEU A 49 15.06 -1.47 -2.58
CA LEU A 49 15.79 -2.73 -2.71
C LEU A 49 17.15 -2.51 -3.37
N THR A 50 17.20 -1.79 -4.50
CA THR A 50 18.43 -1.52 -5.24
C THR A 50 19.39 -0.57 -4.52
N ASP A 51 18.87 0.29 -3.63
CA ASP A 51 19.69 1.14 -2.76
C ASP A 51 20.37 0.35 -1.63
N GLN A 52 19.77 -0.76 -1.19
CA GLN A 52 20.28 -1.55 -0.06
C GLN A 52 21.05 -2.81 -0.47
N PHE A 53 20.82 -3.32 -1.66
CA PHE A 53 21.45 -4.56 -2.16
C PHE A 53 22.05 -4.37 -3.55
N PRO A 54 23.18 -5.05 -3.88
CA PRO A 54 23.69 -5.08 -5.24
C PRO A 54 22.67 -5.67 -6.22
N ILE A 55 22.53 -5.05 -7.38
CA ILE A 55 21.54 -5.46 -8.41
C ILE A 55 21.78 -6.92 -8.85
N ASP A 56 23.03 -7.34 -8.98
CA ASP A 56 23.38 -8.71 -9.38
C ASP A 56 22.93 -9.77 -8.38
N ASP A 57 22.76 -9.39 -7.12
CA ASP A 57 22.32 -10.27 -6.04
C ASP A 57 20.78 -10.31 -5.89
N LEU A 58 20.04 -9.52 -6.69
CA LEU A 58 18.59 -9.41 -6.62
C LEU A 58 17.88 -10.15 -7.76
N GLU A 59 16.83 -10.88 -7.43
CA GLU A 59 15.80 -11.31 -8.38
C GLU A 59 14.43 -10.94 -7.82
N ILE A 60 13.73 -10.04 -8.53
CA ILE A 60 12.44 -9.49 -8.10
C ILE A 60 11.31 -10.16 -8.87
N LEU A 61 10.36 -10.71 -8.14
CA LEU A 61 9.18 -11.40 -8.64
C LEU A 61 7.94 -10.60 -8.23
N LEU A 62 7.16 -10.14 -9.19
CA LEU A 62 5.86 -9.51 -8.94
C LEU A 62 4.77 -10.57 -9.09
N MET A 63 4.00 -10.88 -8.05
CA MET A 63 3.01 -11.94 -8.08
C MET A 63 1.60 -11.42 -7.84
N GLY A 64 0.66 -11.83 -8.70
CA GLY A 64 -0.74 -11.49 -8.52
C GLY A 64 -1.64 -11.94 -9.65
N PHE A 65 -2.95 -11.64 -9.48
CA PHE A 65 -4.00 -12.05 -10.39
C PHE A 65 -4.65 -10.84 -11.08
N PHE A 66 -4.17 -10.49 -12.27
CA PHE A 66 -4.79 -9.48 -13.12
C PHE A 66 -5.12 -10.02 -14.51
N LYS A 67 -6.19 -9.52 -15.11
CA LYS A 67 -6.64 -9.85 -16.47
C LYS A 67 -6.62 -8.60 -17.36
N GLY A 68 -6.80 -8.81 -18.66
CA GLY A 68 -7.01 -7.75 -19.65
C GLY A 68 -5.99 -6.61 -19.53
N GLN A 69 -6.49 -5.37 -19.52
CA GLN A 69 -5.70 -4.15 -19.52
C GLN A 69 -4.76 -4.03 -18.29
N HIS A 70 -5.22 -4.39 -17.10
CA HIS A 70 -4.40 -4.30 -15.89
C HIS A 70 -3.17 -5.24 -15.95
N LYS A 71 -3.33 -6.44 -16.51
CA LYS A 71 -2.19 -7.34 -16.73
C LYS A 71 -1.19 -6.72 -17.72
N THR A 72 -1.69 -6.15 -18.82
CA THR A 72 -0.84 -5.48 -19.82
C THR A 72 -0.07 -4.32 -19.18
N MET A 73 -0.72 -3.50 -18.32
CA MET A 73 -0.04 -2.40 -17.63
C MET A 73 1.15 -2.87 -16.77
N PHE A 74 1.02 -4.01 -16.06
CA PHE A 74 2.16 -4.58 -15.32
C PHE A 74 3.26 -5.09 -16.26
N GLN A 75 2.90 -5.73 -17.38
CA GLN A 75 3.86 -6.20 -18.38
C GLN A 75 4.63 -5.03 -19.00
N ASP A 76 3.94 -3.96 -19.37
CA ASP A 76 4.55 -2.75 -19.92
C ASP A 76 5.45 -2.06 -18.89
N TYR A 77 5.01 -2.00 -17.63
CA TYR A 77 5.82 -1.48 -16.54
C TYR A 77 7.15 -2.25 -16.40
N ILE A 78 7.09 -3.58 -16.33
CA ILE A 78 8.28 -4.44 -16.21
C ILE A 78 9.19 -4.27 -17.44
N GLN A 79 8.63 -4.25 -18.63
CA GLN A 79 9.38 -4.05 -19.86
C GLN A 79 10.14 -2.70 -19.86
N ASN A 80 9.48 -1.64 -19.36
CA ASN A 80 10.10 -0.32 -19.26
C ASN A 80 11.20 -0.28 -18.20
N VAL A 81 11.00 -0.92 -17.04
CA VAL A 81 12.03 -1.02 -15.99
C VAL A 81 13.23 -1.81 -16.49
N ASN A 82 13.02 -2.97 -17.13
CA ASN A 82 14.10 -3.79 -17.70
C ASN A 82 14.87 -3.08 -18.82
N LYS A 83 14.21 -2.23 -19.61
CA LYS A 83 14.88 -1.38 -20.62
C LYS A 83 15.76 -0.31 -19.98
N SER A 84 15.29 0.29 -18.90
CA SER A 84 16.02 1.34 -18.17
C SER A 84 17.15 0.78 -17.32
N ASN A 85 17.01 -0.43 -16.81
CA ASN A 85 17.96 -1.14 -15.96
C ASN A 85 18.15 -2.58 -16.45
N PRO A 86 18.97 -2.82 -17.48
CA PRO A 86 19.10 -4.15 -18.10
C PRO A 86 19.64 -5.24 -17.15
N ASP A 87 20.38 -4.85 -16.12
CA ASP A 87 20.97 -5.75 -15.14
C ASP A 87 19.98 -6.18 -14.05
N LEU A 88 18.87 -5.47 -13.90
CA LEU A 88 17.84 -5.77 -12.90
C LEU A 88 16.91 -6.88 -13.39
N ARG A 89 16.88 -7.99 -12.66
CA ARG A 89 16.03 -9.14 -13.00
C ARG A 89 14.65 -9.00 -12.37
N ILE A 90 13.65 -8.58 -13.16
CA ILE A 90 12.24 -8.50 -12.74
C ILE A 90 11.39 -9.41 -13.61
N LYS A 91 10.52 -10.21 -12.97
CA LYS A 91 9.55 -11.10 -13.65
C LYS A 91 8.16 -10.91 -13.04
N TYR A 92 7.13 -11.19 -13.84
CA TYR A 92 5.74 -11.25 -13.39
C TYR A 92 5.27 -12.70 -13.29
N LEU A 93 4.86 -13.12 -12.09
CA LEU A 93 4.24 -14.42 -11.83
C LEU A 93 2.72 -14.23 -11.86
N SER A 94 2.09 -14.64 -12.95
CA SER A 94 0.64 -14.48 -13.15
C SER A 94 -0.10 -15.65 -12.53
N GLU A 95 -0.81 -15.42 -11.44
CA GLU A 95 -1.69 -16.44 -10.86
C GLU A 95 -2.81 -16.82 -11.84
N PRO A 96 -3.20 -18.09 -11.96
CA PRO A 96 -4.31 -18.54 -12.80
C PRO A 96 -5.68 -18.09 -12.28
N PHE A 97 -5.81 -17.98 -10.97
CA PHE A 97 -6.94 -17.45 -10.18
C PHE A 97 -6.40 -16.95 -8.84
N PRO A 98 -7.16 -16.23 -8.02
CA PRO A 98 -6.70 -15.80 -6.70
C PRO A 98 -6.36 -17.00 -5.81
N LEU A 99 -5.08 -17.22 -5.54
CA LEU A 99 -4.59 -18.37 -4.74
C LEU A 99 -4.43 -18.03 -3.25
N GLY A 100 -4.40 -16.75 -2.91
CA GLY A 100 -4.05 -16.26 -1.56
C GLY A 100 -2.54 -16.16 -1.32
N THR A 101 -2.18 -15.58 -0.18
CA THR A 101 -0.77 -15.24 0.13
C THR A 101 0.13 -16.48 0.20
N ALA A 102 -0.35 -17.59 0.76
CA ALA A 102 0.38 -18.86 0.82
C ALA A 102 0.21 -19.70 -0.45
N GLY A 103 -0.97 -19.68 -1.05
CA GLY A 103 -1.28 -20.48 -2.23
C GLY A 103 -0.47 -20.07 -3.45
N GLY A 104 -0.30 -18.77 -3.69
CA GLY A 104 0.59 -18.27 -4.74
C GLY A 104 2.05 -18.67 -4.50
N LEU A 105 2.53 -18.53 -3.26
CA LEU A 105 3.89 -18.95 -2.87
C LEU A 105 4.11 -20.46 -3.09
N TYR A 106 3.12 -21.30 -2.76
CA TYR A 106 3.19 -22.74 -2.98
C TYR A 106 3.12 -23.10 -4.47
N HIS A 107 2.29 -22.42 -5.24
CA HIS A 107 2.13 -22.66 -6.69
C HIS A 107 3.43 -22.38 -7.47
N PHE A 108 4.12 -21.29 -7.14
CA PHE A 108 5.36 -20.87 -7.82
C PHE A 108 6.64 -21.28 -7.07
N LYS A 109 6.56 -22.25 -6.16
CA LYS A 109 7.68 -22.67 -5.30
C LYS A 109 8.95 -23.03 -6.05
N ASP A 110 8.83 -23.69 -7.20
CA ASP A 110 9.98 -24.14 -8.01
C ASP A 110 10.67 -22.98 -8.74
N GLU A 111 9.94 -21.90 -9.02
CA GLU A 111 10.48 -20.67 -9.58
C GLU A 111 11.10 -19.75 -8.52
N ILE A 112 10.55 -19.78 -7.31
CA ILE A 112 10.99 -18.96 -6.18
C ILE A 112 12.19 -19.59 -5.49
N PHE A 113 12.12 -20.87 -5.10
CA PHE A 113 13.15 -21.57 -4.34
C PHE A 113 14.02 -22.45 -5.24
N THR A 114 14.83 -21.83 -6.08
CA THR A 114 15.66 -22.50 -7.09
C THR A 114 16.84 -23.27 -6.52
N ASP A 115 17.31 -22.90 -5.33
CA ASP A 115 18.44 -23.57 -4.65
C ASP A 115 18.15 -23.81 -3.15
N SER A 116 19.01 -24.63 -2.51
CA SER A 116 18.83 -25.04 -1.11
C SER A 116 19.06 -23.91 -0.10
N ASN A 117 19.85 -22.91 -0.47
CA ASN A 117 20.20 -21.78 0.41
C ASN A 117 19.44 -20.51 0.08
N CYS A 118 18.41 -20.60 -0.78
CA CYS A 118 17.58 -19.50 -1.18
C CYS A 118 16.87 -18.88 0.03
N LYS A 119 16.96 -17.56 0.15
CA LYS A 119 16.18 -16.76 1.08
C LYS A 119 15.18 -15.94 0.30
N LEU A 120 13.97 -15.87 0.83
CA LEU A 120 12.87 -15.14 0.24
C LEU A 120 12.50 -13.95 1.11
N LEU A 121 12.64 -12.75 0.57
CA LEU A 121 12.03 -11.54 1.11
C LEU A 121 10.67 -11.35 0.43
N MET A 122 9.59 -11.51 1.17
CA MET A 122 8.23 -11.35 0.67
C MET A 122 7.62 -10.06 1.20
N ILE A 123 6.99 -9.29 0.33
CA ILE A 123 6.49 -7.95 0.63
C ILE A 123 5.04 -7.83 0.13
N HIS A 124 4.12 -7.43 1.00
CA HIS A 124 2.83 -6.93 0.57
C HIS A 124 3.05 -5.57 -0.11
N GLY A 125 2.83 -5.50 -1.40
CA GLY A 125 3.20 -4.33 -2.21
C GLY A 125 2.46 -3.04 -1.85
N ASP A 126 1.37 -3.13 -1.09
CA ASP A 126 0.63 -1.97 -0.59
C ASP A 126 1.13 -1.44 0.77
N VAL A 127 2.19 -2.02 1.31
CA VAL A 127 2.87 -1.54 2.51
C VAL A 127 3.84 -0.41 2.14
N ILE A 128 3.76 0.67 2.90
CA ILE A 128 4.62 1.85 2.78
C ILE A 128 5.30 2.03 4.13
N CYS A 129 6.63 1.97 4.14
CA CYS A 129 7.42 2.10 5.36
C CYS A 129 8.83 2.62 5.04
N ASN A 130 9.69 2.67 6.04
CA ASN A 130 11.10 3.00 5.84
C ASN A 130 11.90 1.89 5.13
N TYR A 131 11.27 0.76 4.84
CA TYR A 131 11.84 -0.41 4.16
C TYR A 131 13.21 -0.85 4.70
N PRO A 132 13.32 -1.29 5.97
CA PRO A 132 14.60 -1.67 6.57
C PRO A 132 15.00 -3.10 6.16
N PHE A 133 15.10 -3.36 4.86
CA PHE A 133 15.30 -4.70 4.32
C PHE A 133 16.64 -5.32 4.75
N LYS A 134 17.70 -4.51 4.71
CA LYS A 134 19.04 -4.95 5.11
C LYS A 134 19.10 -5.29 6.60
N ASP A 135 18.58 -4.41 7.45
CA ASP A 135 18.56 -4.63 8.90
C ASP A 135 17.73 -5.87 9.26
N MET A 136 16.61 -6.07 8.55
CA MET A 136 15.74 -7.23 8.75
C MET A 136 16.42 -8.53 8.30
N LEU A 137 17.19 -8.51 7.21
CA LEU A 137 17.97 -9.66 6.75
C LEU A 137 19.11 -9.98 7.71
N GLU A 138 19.81 -8.98 8.21
CA GLU A 138 20.86 -9.16 9.22
C GLU A 138 20.29 -9.76 10.51
N PHE A 139 19.13 -9.29 10.96
CA PHE A 139 18.41 -9.85 12.11
C PHE A 139 18.03 -11.32 11.88
N PHE A 140 17.50 -11.65 10.69
CA PHE A 140 17.16 -13.02 10.31
C PHE A 140 18.36 -13.97 10.42
N GLU A 141 19.54 -13.55 9.95
CA GLU A 141 20.79 -14.31 10.03
C GLU A 141 21.28 -14.47 11.47
N GLN A 142 21.28 -13.38 12.25
CA GLN A 142 21.76 -13.38 13.64
C GLN A 142 20.92 -14.29 14.53
N THR A 143 19.61 -14.29 14.35
CA THR A 143 18.67 -15.09 15.12
C THR A 143 18.55 -16.54 14.58
N LYS A 144 19.17 -16.82 13.42
CA LYS A 144 19.04 -18.11 12.72
C LYS A 144 17.57 -18.49 12.54
N SER A 145 16.76 -17.51 12.17
CA SER A 145 15.33 -17.68 11.98
C SER A 145 15.03 -18.54 10.75
N ASN A 146 13.98 -19.36 10.83
CA ASN A 146 13.35 -19.94 9.65
C ASN A 146 12.35 -18.94 9.03
N ILE A 147 11.69 -18.15 9.91
CA ILE A 147 10.71 -17.15 9.54
C ILE A 147 10.91 -15.90 10.39
N THR A 148 10.99 -14.75 9.75
CA THR A 148 10.99 -13.44 10.42
C THR A 148 9.85 -12.59 9.88
N LEU A 149 8.99 -12.09 10.76
CA LEU A 149 7.96 -11.12 10.45
C LEU A 149 8.45 -9.70 10.73
N TYR A 150 8.00 -8.74 9.94
CA TYR A 150 8.11 -7.32 10.24
C TYR A 150 6.99 -6.90 11.20
N GLY A 151 7.36 -6.53 12.42
CA GLY A 151 6.44 -6.13 13.47
C GLY A 151 6.41 -4.61 13.65
N VAL A 152 5.22 -4.02 13.72
CA VAL A 152 4.99 -2.58 13.91
C VAL A 152 4.42 -2.32 15.29
N ASP A 153 5.03 -1.37 16.02
CA ASP A 153 4.54 -0.95 17.33
C ASP A 153 3.25 -0.10 17.17
N PRO A 154 2.10 -0.54 17.70
CA PRO A 154 0.84 0.18 17.58
C PRO A 154 0.88 1.57 18.24
N VAL A 155 1.58 1.75 19.36
CA VAL A 155 1.71 3.03 20.05
C VAL A 155 2.49 4.05 19.21
N SER A 156 3.58 3.62 18.58
CA SER A 156 4.37 4.45 17.66
C SER A 156 3.57 4.85 16.44
N LEU A 157 2.73 3.95 15.92
CA LEU A 157 1.86 4.22 14.78
C LEU A 157 0.85 5.33 15.10
N LEU A 158 0.19 5.27 16.26
CA LEU A 158 -0.78 6.28 16.70
C LEU A 158 -0.15 7.66 16.88
N LYS A 159 0.95 7.74 17.60
CA LYS A 159 1.66 9.02 17.85
C LYS A 159 2.06 9.70 16.55
N ARG A 160 2.48 8.95 15.56
CA ARG A 160 2.88 9.50 14.25
C ARG A 160 1.71 9.90 13.38
N SER A 161 0.62 9.16 13.42
CA SER A 161 -0.62 9.55 12.75
C SER A 161 -1.12 10.88 13.30
N GLN A 162 -1.09 11.08 14.61
CA GLN A 162 -1.43 12.34 15.25
C GLN A 162 -0.47 13.49 14.85
N ALA A 163 0.84 13.24 14.80
CA ALA A 163 1.82 14.25 14.36
C ALA A 163 1.62 14.69 12.91
N GLN A 164 1.29 13.78 11.99
CA GLN A 164 0.96 14.11 10.60
C GLN A 164 -0.33 14.94 10.48
N ILE A 165 -1.29 14.69 11.35
CA ILE A 165 -2.53 15.44 11.48
C ILE A 165 -2.25 16.91 11.84
N LEU A 166 -1.39 17.15 12.82
CA LEU A 166 -1.01 18.48 13.28
C LEU A 166 -0.36 19.31 12.17
N VAL A 167 0.48 18.69 11.33
CA VAL A 167 1.13 19.35 10.17
C VAL A 167 0.12 19.79 9.11
N VAL A 168 -1.00 19.07 8.93
CA VAL A 168 -2.00 19.38 7.90
C VAL A 168 -3.02 20.44 8.36
N ASN A 169 -3.41 20.45 9.63
CA ASN A 169 -4.56 21.22 10.11
C ASN A 169 -4.27 22.31 11.15
N GLY A 170 -3.14 22.30 11.82
CA GLY A 170 -2.77 23.33 12.81
C GLY A 170 -3.72 23.46 14.03
N THR A 171 -4.57 22.44 14.30
CA THR A 171 -5.57 22.46 15.40
C THR A 171 -5.42 21.25 16.31
N GLU A 172 -5.44 21.52 17.61
CA GLU A 172 -5.22 20.58 18.73
C GLU A 172 -6.52 20.02 19.32
N ASN A 173 -7.44 19.44 18.61
CA ASN A 173 -8.56 18.75 19.25
C ASN A 173 -9.00 17.56 18.41
N GLY A 174 -8.52 16.38 18.72
CA GLY A 174 -9.02 15.10 18.20
C GLY A 174 -9.24 14.12 19.32
N ASP A 175 -10.35 13.39 19.29
CA ASP A 175 -10.63 12.29 20.20
C ASP A 175 -9.48 11.28 20.15
N GLU A 176 -8.97 10.87 21.32
CA GLU A 176 -7.90 9.88 21.43
C GLU A 176 -8.39 8.52 20.93
N ALA A 177 -7.83 8.06 19.83
CA ALA A 177 -8.04 6.68 19.38
C ALA A 177 -7.33 5.73 20.37
N HIS A 178 -8.06 4.78 20.93
CA HIS A 178 -7.50 3.80 21.84
C HIS A 178 -6.65 2.75 21.08
N ASP A 179 -5.54 2.34 21.67
CA ASP A 179 -4.63 1.31 21.12
C ASP A 179 -5.36 -0.01 20.76
N ASP A 180 -6.41 -0.34 21.50
CA ASP A 180 -7.19 -1.56 21.32
C ASP A 180 -7.90 -1.61 19.95
N ASP A 181 -8.38 -0.46 19.46
CA ASP A 181 -9.08 -0.39 18.18
C ASP A 181 -8.18 -0.66 16.97
N ILE A 182 -6.88 -0.40 17.07
CA ILE A 182 -5.94 -0.64 15.97
C ILE A 182 -5.58 -2.11 15.87
N VAL A 183 -5.29 -2.75 17.01
CA VAL A 183 -4.86 -4.14 17.06
C VAL A 183 -5.91 -5.07 16.45
N THR A 184 -7.21 -4.76 16.63
CA THR A 184 -8.33 -5.57 16.08
C THR A 184 -8.40 -5.60 14.54
N LYS A 185 -7.67 -4.73 13.84
CA LYS A 185 -7.80 -4.55 12.37
C LYS A 185 -6.66 -5.12 11.55
N PHE A 186 -5.62 -5.55 12.24
CA PHE A 186 -4.44 -6.16 11.65
C PHE A 186 -4.17 -7.50 12.32
N GLY A 187 -3.30 -8.29 11.72
CA GLY A 187 -2.74 -9.44 12.41
C GLY A 187 -1.92 -8.98 13.62
N ALA A 188 -2.16 -9.58 14.78
CA ALA A 188 -1.43 -9.31 16.01
C ALA A 188 -0.37 -10.38 16.25
N ILE A 189 0.85 -9.94 16.53
CA ILE A 189 2.01 -10.75 16.86
C ILE A 189 2.28 -10.57 18.35
N VAL A 190 2.23 -11.64 19.13
CA VAL A 190 2.70 -11.66 20.51
C VAL A 190 4.10 -12.26 20.54
N ALA A 191 5.07 -11.48 21.01
CA ALA A 191 6.47 -11.88 21.04
C ALA A 191 7.11 -11.67 22.39
N GLU A 192 8.09 -12.49 22.74
CA GLU A 192 8.94 -12.29 23.91
C GLU A 192 9.86 -11.08 23.70
N ARG A 193 9.85 -10.13 24.62
CA ARG A 193 10.71 -8.93 24.56
C ARG A 193 12.21 -9.23 24.55
N LYS A 194 12.61 -10.35 25.19
CA LYS A 194 14.01 -10.71 25.40
C LYS A 194 14.72 -11.19 24.14
N ASN A 195 14.04 -11.96 23.30
CA ASN A 195 14.62 -12.69 22.16
C ASN A 195 13.84 -12.50 20.87
N SER A 196 12.76 -11.71 20.89
CA SER A 196 11.87 -11.46 19.74
C SER A 196 11.20 -12.72 19.16
N LYS A 197 11.13 -13.81 19.95
CA LYS A 197 10.47 -15.05 19.55
C LYS A 197 8.97 -14.85 19.53
N VAL A 198 8.31 -15.21 18.44
CA VAL A 198 6.85 -15.17 18.33
C VAL A 198 6.26 -16.35 19.10
N VAL A 199 5.42 -16.06 20.07
CA VAL A 199 4.73 -17.06 20.91
C VAL A 199 3.27 -17.23 20.54
N HIS A 200 2.67 -16.20 19.89
CA HIS A 200 1.30 -16.29 19.44
C HIS A 200 1.06 -15.35 18.24
N TYR A 201 0.21 -15.79 17.32
CA TYR A 201 -0.25 -15.00 16.18
C TYR A 201 -1.77 -15.08 16.05
N VAL A 202 -2.43 -13.93 15.94
CA VAL A 202 -3.90 -13.85 15.78
C VAL A 202 -4.24 -12.88 14.67
N GLU A 203 -4.94 -13.36 13.65
CA GLU A 203 -5.44 -12.49 12.58
C GLU A 203 -6.71 -11.78 13.05
N LYS A 204 -6.69 -10.45 13.08
CA LYS A 204 -7.80 -9.56 13.48
C LYS A 204 -8.48 -9.99 14.79
N PRO A 205 -7.78 -9.92 15.91
CA PRO A 205 -8.31 -10.40 17.19
C PRO A 205 -9.54 -9.63 17.64
N SER A 206 -10.54 -10.33 18.19
CA SER A 206 -11.79 -9.72 18.66
C SER A 206 -11.72 -9.14 20.07
N SER A 207 -10.93 -9.73 21.00
CA SER A 207 -10.80 -9.21 22.39
C SER A 207 -9.72 -9.92 23.24
N SER A 208 -9.19 -11.04 22.81
CA SER A 208 -8.38 -11.95 23.66
C SER A 208 -6.92 -11.55 23.90
N ILE A 209 -6.51 -10.37 23.40
CA ILE A 209 -5.09 -9.93 23.49
C ILE A 209 -4.82 -9.12 24.75
N SER A 210 -5.84 -8.64 25.45
CA SER A 210 -5.70 -7.81 26.67
C SER A 210 -4.91 -8.53 27.78
N GLU A 211 -4.99 -9.85 27.85
CA GLU A 211 -4.26 -10.63 28.85
C GLU A 211 -2.74 -10.56 28.66
N PHE A 212 -2.24 -10.55 27.42
CA PHE A 212 -0.80 -10.44 27.14
C PHE A 212 -0.25 -9.03 27.39
N ARG A 213 -1.09 -7.99 27.43
CA ARG A 213 -0.65 -6.61 27.72
C ARG A 213 -0.25 -6.41 29.18
N GLN A 214 -0.79 -7.20 30.09
CA GLN A 214 -0.49 -7.10 31.52
C GLN A 214 0.85 -7.74 31.89
N ASP A 215 1.36 -8.63 31.05
CA ASP A 215 2.65 -9.29 31.28
C ASP A 215 3.79 -8.51 30.58
N SER A 216 4.69 -7.95 31.38
CA SER A 216 5.87 -7.21 30.91
C SER A 216 6.86 -8.05 30.09
N THR A 217 6.73 -9.39 30.12
CA THR A 217 7.59 -10.34 29.40
C THR A 217 7.30 -10.30 27.90
N PHE A 218 6.05 -9.98 27.52
CA PHE A 218 5.61 -9.99 26.15
C PHE A 218 5.39 -8.57 25.59
N GLU A 219 5.38 -8.48 24.28
CA GLU A 219 4.93 -7.30 23.55
C GLU A 219 3.97 -7.70 22.44
N ILE A 220 3.04 -6.80 22.11
CA ILE A 220 2.10 -6.97 21.04
C ILE A 220 2.49 -6.03 19.90
N LEU A 221 2.74 -6.61 18.73
CA LEU A 221 3.08 -5.88 17.51
C LEU A 221 2.03 -6.17 16.44
N LEU A 222 1.88 -5.27 15.48
CA LEU A 222 1.05 -5.47 14.30
C LEU A 222 1.86 -6.17 13.21
N ASN A 223 1.23 -7.06 12.45
CA ASN A 223 1.82 -7.65 11.26
C ASN A 223 2.00 -6.55 10.18
N GLY A 224 3.24 -6.22 9.90
CA GLY A 224 3.62 -5.17 8.98
C GLY A 224 3.65 -5.59 7.49
N GLY A 225 3.37 -6.85 7.17
CA GLY A 225 3.25 -7.32 5.77
C GLY A 225 4.57 -7.47 5.03
N ILE A 226 5.68 -7.64 5.73
CA ILE A 226 7.01 -7.96 5.17
C ILE A 226 7.54 -9.18 5.90
N TYR A 227 8.04 -10.15 5.17
CA TYR A 227 8.47 -11.43 5.72
C TYR A 227 9.79 -11.88 5.12
N ILE A 228 10.63 -12.57 5.90
CA ILE A 228 11.78 -13.31 5.38
C ILE A 228 11.60 -14.78 5.73
N PHE A 229 11.80 -15.63 4.73
CA PHE A 229 11.70 -17.07 4.84
C PHE A 229 12.98 -17.75 4.36
N ASP A 230 13.36 -18.82 5.02
CA ASP A 230 14.23 -19.81 4.42
C ASP A 230 13.40 -20.88 3.67
N ARG A 231 14.09 -21.85 3.06
CA ARG A 231 13.41 -22.89 2.27
C ARG A 231 12.50 -23.80 3.09
N SER A 232 12.66 -23.88 4.42
CA SER A 232 11.83 -24.73 5.28
C SER A 232 10.35 -24.33 5.29
N ILE A 233 10.01 -23.12 4.83
CA ILE A 233 8.63 -22.69 4.63
C ILE A 233 7.85 -23.62 3.70
N LEU A 234 8.51 -24.31 2.76
CA LEU A 234 7.87 -25.23 1.82
C LEU A 234 7.21 -26.43 2.52
N ASP A 235 7.84 -26.94 3.59
CA ASP A 235 7.28 -28.03 4.37
C ASP A 235 6.00 -27.58 5.09
N LEU A 236 6.02 -26.36 5.62
CA LEU A 236 4.87 -25.75 6.30
C LEU A 236 3.72 -25.46 5.35
N LEU A 237 4.01 -24.96 4.15
CA LEU A 237 3.03 -24.73 3.09
C LEU A 237 2.39 -26.05 2.64
N THR A 238 3.20 -27.10 2.47
CA THR A 238 2.71 -28.42 2.10
C THR A 238 1.78 -29.00 3.17
N LEU A 239 2.15 -28.86 4.45
CA LEU A 239 1.30 -29.30 5.57
C LEU A 239 -0.01 -28.50 5.63
N ALA A 240 0.04 -27.18 5.42
CA ALA A 240 -1.14 -26.33 5.42
C ALA A 240 -2.10 -26.70 4.27
N GLU A 241 -1.55 -26.96 3.06
CA GLU A 241 -2.35 -27.38 1.92
C GLU A 241 -3.03 -28.74 2.15
N ILE A 242 -2.30 -29.73 2.70
CA ILE A 242 -2.85 -31.06 3.02
C ILE A 242 -3.98 -30.93 4.04
N LYS A 243 -3.78 -30.15 5.11
CA LYS A 243 -4.81 -29.92 6.14
C LYS A 243 -6.07 -29.30 5.54
N LYS A 244 -5.91 -28.30 4.65
CA LYS A 244 -7.03 -27.63 4.02
C LYS A 244 -7.81 -28.55 3.08
N LYS A 245 -7.13 -29.34 2.26
CA LYS A 245 -7.77 -30.34 1.40
C LYS A 245 -8.55 -31.40 2.20
N ASN A 246 -8.00 -31.83 3.32
CA ASN A 246 -8.68 -32.80 4.18
C ASN A 246 -9.92 -32.20 4.87
N SER A 247 -9.90 -30.91 5.27
CA SER A 247 -11.07 -30.26 5.87
C SER A 247 -12.23 -30.15 4.88
N ILE A 248 -11.96 -29.85 3.62
CA ILE A 248 -12.98 -29.76 2.56
C ILE A 248 -13.64 -31.12 2.30
N GLN A 249 -12.86 -32.23 2.31
CA GLN A 249 -13.42 -33.58 2.10
C GLN A 249 -14.34 -34.07 3.22
N PHE A 250 -14.27 -33.49 4.42
CA PHE A 250 -15.16 -33.86 5.53
C PHE A 250 -16.46 -33.06 5.57
N ASP A 251 -16.52 -31.88 4.94
CA ASP A 251 -17.71 -31.02 4.89
C ASP A 251 -18.69 -31.41 3.76
N ASP A 252 -18.21 -32.04 2.68
CA ASP A 252 -19.06 -32.54 1.57
C ASP A 252 -19.97 -33.74 1.94
N GLY A 253 -19.98 -34.13 3.21
CA GLY A 253 -20.72 -35.31 3.70
C GLY A 253 -22.07 -35.04 4.35
N LEU A 254 -22.48 -33.82 4.63
CA LEU A 254 -23.71 -33.47 5.32
C LEU A 254 -24.24 -32.10 4.86
N ASP A 255 -24.92 -32.03 3.72
CA ASP A 255 -26.12 -31.24 3.45
C ASP A 255 -26.38 -31.12 1.94
N ASP A 256 -27.29 -31.96 1.43
CA ASP A 256 -28.04 -31.66 0.22
C ASP A 256 -29.03 -30.55 0.54
N ASN A 257 -28.77 -29.29 0.13
CA ASN A 257 -29.76 -28.35 -0.44
C ASN A 257 -29.22 -26.93 -0.55
N ASP A 258 -29.33 -26.39 -1.76
CA ASP A 258 -29.37 -24.98 -2.14
C ASP A 258 -28.22 -24.06 -1.72
N SER A 259 -27.17 -23.97 -2.57
CA SER A 259 -26.64 -22.65 -2.95
C SER A 259 -25.78 -22.77 -4.22
N ASN A 260 -26.36 -22.33 -5.34
CA ASN A 260 -25.65 -21.94 -6.56
C ASN A 260 -24.88 -20.63 -6.30
N ASP A 261 -23.82 -20.70 -5.55
CA ASP A 261 -22.78 -19.68 -5.55
C ASP A 261 -21.44 -20.40 -5.71
N ASN A 262 -20.82 -20.22 -6.87
CA ASN A 262 -19.45 -20.60 -7.16
C ASN A 262 -18.48 -19.84 -6.23
N ASP A 263 -18.46 -20.15 -4.96
CA ASP A 263 -17.54 -19.56 -4.00
C ASP A 263 -16.23 -20.35 -4.02
N ASN A 264 -15.30 -19.92 -4.89
CA ASN A 264 -13.91 -20.38 -4.92
C ASN A 264 -13.13 -19.95 -3.65
N SER A 265 -13.80 -19.48 -2.60
CA SER A 265 -13.18 -19.02 -1.35
C SER A 265 -12.50 -20.14 -0.57
N ASP A 266 -13.00 -21.37 -0.69
CA ASP A 266 -12.51 -22.51 0.09
C ASP A 266 -11.13 -23.03 -0.35
N ASN A 267 -10.68 -22.68 -1.57
CA ASN A 267 -9.38 -23.08 -2.09
C ASN A 267 -8.25 -22.06 -1.88
N VAL A 268 -8.52 -20.92 -1.23
CA VAL A 268 -7.53 -19.85 -1.00
C VAL A 268 -6.69 -20.17 0.24
N LEU A 269 -5.38 -20.35 0.08
CA LEU A 269 -4.44 -20.60 1.18
C LEU A 269 -3.81 -19.28 1.67
N SER A 270 -3.95 -18.98 2.96
CA SER A 270 -3.43 -17.76 3.59
C SER A 270 -2.22 -18.05 4.47
N LEU A 271 -1.15 -17.25 4.35
CA LEU A 271 -0.02 -17.33 5.29
C LEU A 271 -0.46 -17.03 6.73
N GLU A 272 -1.33 -16.05 6.88
CA GLU A 272 -1.75 -15.52 8.17
C GLU A 272 -2.64 -16.51 8.93
N LEU A 273 -3.63 -17.08 8.24
CA LEU A 273 -4.63 -17.98 8.83
C LEU A 273 -4.19 -19.42 8.88
N ASP A 274 -3.53 -19.91 7.81
CA ASP A 274 -3.25 -21.34 7.64
C ASP A 274 -1.82 -21.70 8.07
N VAL A 275 -0.88 -20.73 8.08
CA VAL A 275 0.52 -20.98 8.45
C VAL A 275 0.90 -20.32 9.78
N PHE A 276 0.88 -18.97 9.87
CA PHE A 276 1.40 -18.25 11.05
C PHE A 276 0.66 -18.56 12.34
N LYS A 277 -0.65 -18.79 12.27
CA LYS A 277 -1.46 -19.17 13.43
C LYS A 277 -1.00 -20.48 14.08
N THR A 278 -0.45 -21.41 13.30
CA THR A 278 -0.05 -22.73 13.78
C THR A 278 1.44 -22.83 14.16
N LEU A 279 2.28 -21.91 13.66
CA LEU A 279 3.73 -21.94 13.84
C LEU A 279 4.21 -21.91 15.29
N PRO A 280 3.66 -21.07 16.18
CA PRO A 280 4.13 -21.00 17.57
C PRO A 280 4.02 -22.32 18.35
N GLN A 281 3.24 -23.28 17.84
CA GLN A 281 3.03 -24.59 18.44
C GLN A 281 4.05 -25.64 17.94
N LEU A 282 4.93 -25.29 16.98
CA LEU A 282 5.90 -26.20 16.40
C LEU A 282 7.28 -26.02 17.06
N ASP A 283 7.74 -27.02 17.79
CA ASP A 283 8.99 -26.98 18.58
C ASP A 283 10.27 -26.76 17.75
N ASN A 284 10.25 -27.08 16.47
CA ASN A 284 11.44 -27.06 15.61
C ASN A 284 11.52 -25.83 14.66
N THR A 285 10.63 -24.85 14.81
CA THR A 285 10.61 -23.67 13.94
C THR A 285 11.07 -22.42 14.69
N ASN A 286 12.11 -21.79 14.18
CA ASN A 286 12.62 -20.53 14.74
C ASN A 286 11.85 -19.35 14.14
N PHE A 287 10.77 -18.96 14.80
CA PHE A 287 9.83 -17.94 14.37
C PHE A 287 10.02 -16.66 15.18
N ASN A 288 10.50 -15.60 14.54
CA ASN A 288 10.87 -14.36 15.19
C ASN A 288 10.18 -13.14 14.55
N VAL A 289 10.17 -12.02 15.26
CA VAL A 289 9.68 -10.75 14.77
C VAL A 289 10.78 -9.69 14.82
N PHE A 290 11.01 -9.02 13.70
CA PHE A 290 11.84 -7.82 13.62
C PHE A 290 10.98 -6.60 13.93
N LYS A 291 11.20 -5.96 15.07
CA LYS A 291 10.46 -4.79 15.51
C LYS A 291 10.96 -3.54 14.84
N SER A 292 10.09 -2.84 14.15
CA SER A 292 10.37 -1.53 13.59
C SER A 292 9.68 -0.42 14.37
N ASN A 293 10.44 0.64 14.61
CA ASN A 293 9.94 1.92 15.15
C ASN A 293 9.80 2.97 14.03
N GLY A 294 9.98 2.58 12.75
CA GLY A 294 9.88 3.43 11.58
C GLY A 294 8.45 3.83 11.22
N PHE A 295 8.32 4.68 10.20
CA PHE A 295 7.03 4.93 9.56
C PHE A 295 6.51 3.64 8.95
N TRP A 296 5.21 3.40 9.11
CA TRP A 296 4.51 2.30 8.45
C TRP A 296 3.07 2.70 8.16
N TYR A 297 2.61 2.35 6.99
CA TYR A 297 1.26 2.59 6.54
C TYR A 297 0.85 1.57 5.48
N GLN A 298 -0.44 1.27 5.35
CA GLN A 298 -0.95 0.39 4.30
C GLN A 298 -1.89 1.15 3.36
N LEU A 299 -1.59 1.13 2.07
CA LEU A 299 -2.38 1.80 1.03
C LEU A 299 -3.70 1.03 0.82
N LYS A 300 -4.72 1.34 1.61
CA LYS A 300 -6.04 0.69 1.53
C LYS A 300 -7.11 1.55 0.87
N LEU A 301 -7.09 2.85 1.12
CA LEU A 301 -8.11 3.81 0.71
C LEU A 301 -7.52 4.90 -0.19
N PRO A 302 -8.30 5.57 -1.04
CA PRO A 302 -7.82 6.71 -1.81
C PRO A 302 -7.17 7.81 -0.96
N LEU A 303 -7.74 8.13 0.20
CA LEU A 303 -7.13 9.09 1.12
C LEU A 303 -5.74 8.67 1.58
N SER A 304 -5.50 7.36 1.74
CA SER A 304 -4.16 6.86 2.08
C SER A 304 -3.11 7.21 1.03
N ALA A 305 -3.50 7.44 -0.22
CA ALA A 305 -2.57 7.86 -1.26
C ALA A 305 -2.00 9.26 -0.99
N LEU A 306 -2.80 10.19 -0.46
CA LEU A 306 -2.27 11.52 -0.07
C LEU A 306 -1.24 11.42 1.05
N LEU A 307 -1.50 10.59 2.07
CA LEU A 307 -0.54 10.38 3.18
C LEU A 307 0.74 9.71 2.71
N ALA A 308 0.62 8.70 1.86
CA ALA A 308 1.75 8.01 1.24
C ALA A 308 2.58 8.94 0.34
N ASN A 309 1.89 9.76 -0.45
CA ASN A 309 2.53 10.78 -1.29
C ASN A 309 3.35 11.77 -0.44
N ASN A 310 2.80 12.23 0.68
CA ASN A 310 3.48 13.14 1.59
C ASN A 310 4.73 12.50 2.22
N PHE A 311 4.65 11.22 2.56
CA PHE A 311 5.81 10.48 3.07
C PHE A 311 6.95 10.42 2.04
N PHE A 312 6.65 10.04 0.80
CA PHE A 312 7.68 9.98 -0.25
C PHE A 312 8.18 11.38 -0.66
N LEU A 313 7.32 12.38 -0.68
CA LEU A 313 7.73 13.77 -0.94
C LEU A 313 8.72 14.28 0.11
N ALA A 314 8.53 13.95 1.38
CA ALA A 314 9.45 14.34 2.45
C ALA A 314 10.86 13.76 2.26
N GLN A 315 10.98 12.62 1.58
CA GLN A 315 12.25 11.95 1.30
C GLN A 315 12.89 12.40 -0.03
N SER A 316 12.11 12.93 -0.98
CA SER A 316 12.57 13.17 -2.36
C SER A 316 13.49 14.38 -2.55
N GLY A 317 13.72 15.20 -1.53
CA GLY A 317 14.51 16.43 -1.63
C GLY A 317 13.83 17.57 -2.41
N GLY A 318 12.65 17.34 -2.99
CA GLY A 318 11.79 18.33 -3.65
C GLY A 318 12.32 18.86 -4.99
N THR A 319 11.44 19.53 -5.72
CA THR A 319 11.76 20.20 -6.98
C THR A 319 12.18 21.66 -6.72
N LYS A 320 13.27 22.09 -7.33
CA LYS A 320 13.70 23.50 -7.33
C LYS A 320 13.37 24.11 -8.69
N LEU A 321 12.51 25.12 -8.71
CA LEU A 321 12.18 25.89 -9.92
C LEU A 321 12.68 27.34 -9.80
N SER A 322 12.95 27.94 -10.95
CA SER A 322 13.31 29.36 -11.10
C SER A 322 12.12 30.15 -11.63
N ALA A 323 11.93 31.37 -11.09
CA ALA A 323 11.08 32.51 -11.54
C ALA A 323 9.61 32.19 -11.94
N GLY A 324 8.68 32.86 -11.26
CA GLY A 324 7.25 32.95 -11.62
C GLY A 324 6.30 32.07 -10.81
N VAL A 325 6.79 31.02 -10.16
CA VAL A 325 6.01 30.11 -9.32
C VAL A 325 6.59 30.07 -7.92
N GLU A 326 5.76 30.33 -6.91
CA GLU A 326 6.10 30.15 -5.49
C GLU A 326 5.93 28.69 -5.12
N LEU A 327 7.02 28.00 -4.76
CA LEU A 327 7.00 26.62 -4.26
C LEU A 327 7.12 26.58 -2.74
N VAL A 328 6.18 25.93 -2.09
CA VAL A 328 6.24 25.61 -0.66
C VAL A 328 6.53 24.10 -0.53
N GLN A 329 7.74 23.76 -0.14
CA GLN A 329 8.18 22.36 -0.06
C GLN A 329 7.42 21.57 1.03
N PRO A 330 7.28 20.23 0.90
CA PRO A 330 7.81 19.38 -0.18
C PRO A 330 6.90 19.37 -1.43
N VAL A 331 7.53 19.42 -2.60
CA VAL A 331 6.84 19.41 -3.91
C VAL A 331 7.65 18.61 -4.92
N GLN A 332 7.01 17.75 -5.71
CA GLN A 332 7.60 17.04 -6.84
C GLN A 332 6.87 17.40 -8.13
N ILE A 333 7.60 17.83 -9.15
CA ILE A 333 7.05 18.24 -10.44
C ILE A 333 7.82 17.58 -11.56
N LEU A 334 7.11 16.84 -12.43
CA LEU A 334 7.68 16.14 -13.58
C LEU A 334 7.39 16.85 -14.91
N THR A 335 6.48 17.84 -14.92
CA THR A 335 6.14 18.60 -16.14
C THR A 335 7.03 19.83 -16.31
N GLU A 336 7.40 20.12 -17.54
CA GLU A 336 8.15 21.34 -17.89
C GLU A 336 7.25 22.57 -18.09
N SER A 337 5.96 22.38 -18.37
CA SER A 337 5.02 23.46 -18.67
C SER A 337 4.84 24.46 -17.54
N ILE A 338 5.14 24.08 -16.32
CA ILE A 338 5.03 24.94 -15.14
C ILE A 338 5.97 26.16 -15.19
N ALA A 339 7.07 26.07 -15.94
CA ALA A 339 8.01 27.18 -16.11
C ALA A 339 7.38 28.40 -16.83
N GLN A 340 6.26 28.22 -17.54
CA GLN A 340 5.53 29.23 -18.25
C GLN A 340 4.37 29.85 -17.41
N ALA A 341 3.98 29.19 -16.32
CA ALA A 341 2.92 29.64 -15.43
C ALA A 341 3.38 30.87 -14.61
N LYS A 342 2.47 31.82 -14.38
CA LYS A 342 2.76 33.07 -13.64
C LYS A 342 1.87 33.13 -12.40
N SER A 343 2.42 33.73 -11.33
CA SER A 343 1.68 33.98 -10.08
C SER A 343 1.04 32.75 -9.45
N CYS A 344 1.63 31.56 -9.65
CA CYS A 344 1.18 30.34 -9.04
C CYS A 344 1.81 30.11 -7.65
N LYS A 345 1.06 29.46 -6.76
CA LYS A 345 1.56 28.99 -5.45
C LYS A 345 1.28 27.50 -5.31
N ILE A 346 2.32 26.70 -5.26
CA ILE A 346 2.24 25.24 -5.24
C ILE A 346 2.93 24.67 -4.01
N GLY A 347 2.21 23.84 -3.28
CA GLY A 347 2.65 23.23 -2.05
C GLY A 347 2.06 23.84 -0.78
N PRO A 348 2.35 23.23 0.37
CA PRO A 348 3.15 22.01 0.50
C PRO A 348 2.41 20.73 0.07
N ASN A 349 3.16 19.62 0.02
CA ASN A 349 2.63 18.28 -0.22
C ASN A 349 1.94 18.12 -1.58
N VAL A 350 2.60 18.51 -2.65
CA VAL A 350 2.06 18.41 -4.02
C VAL A 350 2.98 17.59 -4.92
N SER A 351 2.42 16.60 -5.60
CA SER A 351 3.08 15.92 -6.70
C SER A 351 2.35 16.20 -8.02
N ILE A 352 3.10 16.48 -9.08
CA ILE A 352 2.60 16.79 -10.41
C ILE A 352 3.28 15.88 -11.42
N GLY A 353 2.49 15.13 -12.17
CA GLY A 353 2.92 14.18 -13.18
C GLY A 353 3.45 14.81 -14.46
N LYS A 354 3.60 13.97 -15.48
CA LYS A 354 4.10 14.35 -16.81
C LYS A 354 2.99 15.01 -17.63
N ASN A 355 3.38 15.84 -18.62
CA ASN A 355 2.49 16.48 -19.59
C ASN A 355 1.34 17.30 -18.94
N VAL A 356 1.50 17.74 -17.69
CA VAL A 356 0.50 18.54 -17.01
C VAL A 356 0.63 19.99 -17.46
N THR A 357 -0.47 20.57 -17.93
CA THR A 357 -0.55 22.01 -18.30
C THR A 357 -1.18 22.80 -17.17
N ILE A 358 -0.51 23.87 -16.72
CA ILE A 358 -0.93 24.70 -15.59
C ILE A 358 -1.08 26.12 -16.03
N GLY A 359 -2.27 26.70 -15.82
CA GLY A 359 -2.58 28.11 -16.09
C GLY A 359 -1.98 29.07 -15.06
N ASN A 360 -2.21 30.37 -15.27
CA ASN A 360 -1.74 31.40 -14.35
C ASN A 360 -2.58 31.49 -13.07
N GLY A 361 -1.99 31.93 -11.98
CA GLY A 361 -2.70 32.16 -10.71
C GLY A 361 -3.19 30.90 -10.00
N VAL A 362 -2.74 29.71 -10.41
CA VAL A 362 -3.15 28.42 -9.82
C VAL A 362 -2.56 28.26 -8.41
N ARG A 363 -3.35 27.70 -7.49
CA ARG A 363 -2.94 27.40 -6.12
C ARG A 363 -3.22 25.94 -5.80
N MET A 364 -2.21 25.22 -5.28
CA MET A 364 -2.33 23.81 -4.93
C MET A 364 -1.75 23.53 -3.55
N VAL A 365 -2.44 22.72 -2.77
CA VAL A 365 -1.98 22.25 -1.45
C VAL A 365 -2.45 20.80 -1.23
N ASN A 366 -1.54 19.93 -0.81
CA ASN A 366 -1.82 18.55 -0.45
C ASN A 366 -2.59 17.80 -1.56
N CYS A 367 -1.96 17.68 -2.73
CA CYS A 367 -2.59 17.14 -3.94
C CYS A 367 -1.69 16.14 -4.66
N ILE A 368 -2.33 15.17 -5.31
CA ILE A 368 -1.72 14.33 -6.34
C ILE A 368 -2.35 14.74 -7.68
N VAL A 369 -1.56 15.22 -8.61
CA VAL A 369 -1.96 15.51 -10.00
C VAL A 369 -1.23 14.50 -10.89
N CYS A 370 -1.98 13.59 -11.50
CA CYS A 370 -1.44 12.56 -12.38
C CYS A 370 -1.07 13.13 -13.77
N ASP A 371 -0.71 12.24 -14.70
CA ASP A 371 -0.24 12.63 -16.04
C ASP A 371 -1.36 13.19 -16.93
N ASP A 372 -0.98 13.98 -17.95
CA ASP A 372 -1.86 14.51 -19.00
C ASP A 372 -3.02 15.41 -18.51
N VAL A 373 -2.89 16.00 -17.31
CA VAL A 373 -3.90 16.87 -16.71
C VAL A 373 -3.78 18.31 -17.22
N THR A 374 -4.93 18.96 -17.46
CA THR A 374 -4.98 20.38 -17.80
C THR A 374 -5.69 21.17 -16.71
N ILE A 375 -5.07 22.25 -16.20
CA ILE A 375 -5.60 23.10 -15.14
C ILE A 375 -5.65 24.54 -15.65
N GLY A 376 -6.87 25.12 -15.68
CA GLY A 376 -7.11 26.47 -16.14
C GLY A 376 -6.68 27.54 -15.14
N ASP A 377 -6.66 28.81 -15.61
CA ASP A 377 -6.22 29.96 -14.83
C ASP A 377 -7.04 30.15 -13.54
N ASN A 378 -6.39 30.67 -12.49
CA ASN A 378 -6.99 31.08 -11.23
C ASN A 378 -7.77 29.95 -10.50
N THR A 379 -7.37 28.70 -10.72
CA THR A 379 -7.99 27.52 -10.11
C THR A 379 -7.29 27.16 -8.80
N ILE A 380 -8.06 26.75 -7.80
CA ILE A 380 -7.59 26.31 -6.49
C ILE A 380 -7.84 24.81 -6.35
N ILE A 381 -6.80 24.05 -5.97
CA ILE A 381 -6.88 22.61 -5.71
C ILE A 381 -6.30 22.32 -4.33
N LYS A 382 -7.11 21.70 -3.46
CA LYS A 382 -6.71 21.40 -2.08
C LYS A 382 -7.25 20.04 -1.63
N ASN A 383 -6.40 19.23 -1.00
CA ASN A 383 -6.77 17.90 -0.49
C ASN A 383 -7.46 17.05 -1.58
N ALA A 384 -6.81 16.88 -2.71
CA ALA A 384 -7.43 16.29 -3.88
C ALA A 384 -6.50 15.34 -4.64
N ILE A 385 -7.12 14.37 -5.30
CA ILE A 385 -6.45 13.45 -6.24
C ILE A 385 -7.07 13.72 -7.63
N ILE A 386 -6.24 14.11 -8.57
CA ILE A 386 -6.62 14.42 -9.95
C ILE A 386 -5.99 13.37 -10.86
N ALA A 387 -6.81 12.43 -11.36
CA ALA A 387 -6.33 11.32 -12.17
C ALA A 387 -6.03 11.73 -13.63
N ASN A 388 -5.41 10.82 -14.38
CA ASN A 388 -4.89 11.05 -15.72
C ASN A 388 -5.92 11.65 -16.67
N GLY A 389 -5.48 12.55 -17.54
CA GLY A 389 -6.29 13.11 -18.61
C GLY A 389 -7.41 14.06 -18.18
N THR A 390 -7.52 14.37 -16.88
CA THR A 390 -8.54 15.27 -16.34
C THR A 390 -8.33 16.71 -16.83
N LYS A 391 -9.42 17.39 -17.17
CA LYS A 391 -9.40 18.79 -17.63
C LYS A 391 -10.20 19.63 -16.64
N ILE A 392 -9.56 20.61 -16.03
CA ILE A 392 -10.17 21.56 -15.09
C ILE A 392 -10.16 22.94 -15.71
N GLY A 393 -11.32 23.57 -15.77
CA GLY A 393 -11.50 24.90 -16.34
C GLY A 393 -10.89 26.00 -15.47
N LYS A 394 -11.14 27.24 -15.88
CA LYS A 394 -10.69 28.46 -15.19
C LYS A 394 -11.58 28.77 -14.00
N TRP A 395 -10.99 29.38 -12.96
CA TRP A 395 -11.72 29.85 -11.78
C TRP A 395 -12.47 28.74 -11.02
N CYS A 396 -11.97 27.53 -11.11
CA CYS A 396 -12.54 26.40 -10.38
C CYS A 396 -11.99 26.31 -8.95
N ARG A 397 -12.77 25.69 -8.07
CA ARG A 397 -12.34 25.33 -6.73
C ARG A 397 -12.57 23.84 -6.49
N ILE A 398 -11.49 23.10 -6.29
CA ILE A 398 -11.47 21.65 -6.07
C ILE A 398 -10.94 21.44 -4.66
N GLU A 399 -11.82 21.34 -3.68
CA GLU A 399 -11.43 21.39 -2.27
C GLU A 399 -11.97 20.21 -1.45
N GLY A 400 -11.08 19.44 -0.86
CA GLY A 400 -11.39 18.46 0.17
C GLY A 400 -11.08 18.99 1.58
N THR A 401 -11.78 18.44 2.58
CA THR A 401 -11.56 18.76 3.98
C THR A 401 -11.02 17.53 4.69
N ILE A 402 -9.75 17.54 5.05
CA ILE A 402 -9.16 16.49 5.86
C ILE A 402 -9.20 16.93 7.32
N THR A 403 -9.93 16.20 8.16
CA THR A 403 -9.97 16.42 9.62
C THR A 403 -9.09 15.44 10.38
N ALA A 404 -8.75 15.76 11.61
CA ALA A 404 -7.96 14.89 12.49
C ALA A 404 -8.63 13.53 12.74
N SER A 405 -9.95 13.54 12.99
CA SER A 405 -10.76 12.32 13.18
C SER A 405 -10.74 11.40 11.96
N ILE A 406 -10.65 11.96 10.76
CA ILE A 406 -10.58 11.21 9.50
C ILE A 406 -9.27 10.45 9.38
N LEU A 407 -8.15 11.08 9.72
CA LEU A 407 -6.84 10.45 9.66
C LEU A 407 -6.70 9.33 10.71
N ALA A 408 -7.22 9.54 11.91
CA ALA A 408 -7.30 8.50 12.94
C ALA A 408 -8.22 7.33 12.50
N SER A 409 -9.39 7.62 11.93
CA SER A 409 -10.35 6.60 11.48
C SER A 409 -9.88 5.79 10.27
N ASN A 410 -8.97 6.31 9.44
CA ASN A 410 -8.36 5.53 8.34
C ASN A 410 -7.54 4.33 8.82
N VAL A 411 -6.92 4.45 9.96
CA VAL A 411 -6.26 3.32 10.62
C VAL A 411 -7.32 2.36 11.18
N ILE A 412 -8.53 2.87 11.50
CA ILE A 412 -9.49 2.24 12.40
C ILE A 412 -10.71 1.61 11.70
N SER A 413 -11.15 2.06 10.52
CA SER A 413 -12.46 1.65 10.01
C SER A 413 -12.46 0.54 8.96
N SER A 414 -13.22 -0.52 9.23
CA SER A 414 -13.52 -1.62 8.29
C SER A 414 -14.98 -1.66 7.81
N SER A 415 -15.87 -0.78 8.31
CA SER A 415 -17.28 -0.78 7.90
C SER A 415 -17.51 -0.03 6.58
N SER A 416 -18.46 -0.49 5.77
CA SER A 416 -18.82 0.14 4.50
C SER A 416 -19.34 1.59 4.66
N ALA A 417 -20.06 1.87 5.75
CA ALA A 417 -20.56 3.22 6.04
C ALA A 417 -19.43 4.21 6.36
N ALA A 418 -18.43 3.77 7.12
CA ALA A 418 -17.26 4.59 7.40
C ALA A 418 -16.41 4.79 6.14
N TYR A 419 -16.30 3.79 5.25
CA TYR A 419 -15.65 3.93 3.95
C TYR A 419 -16.31 5.01 3.09
N MET A 420 -17.64 5.04 3.00
CA MET A 420 -18.37 6.06 2.26
C MET A 420 -18.16 7.47 2.84
N LYS A 421 -18.11 7.58 4.18
CA LYS A 421 -17.83 8.85 4.85
C LYS A 421 -16.42 9.34 4.54
N LEU A 422 -15.42 8.45 4.51
CA LEU A 422 -14.03 8.78 4.22
C LEU A 422 -13.79 9.21 2.76
N LEU A 423 -14.53 8.67 1.80
CA LEU A 423 -14.47 9.13 0.41
C LEU A 423 -14.94 10.58 0.28
N ASN A 424 -15.86 11.02 1.14
CA ASN A 424 -16.44 12.36 1.09
C ASN A 424 -15.58 13.44 1.79
N ASP A 425 -14.37 13.13 2.22
CA ASP A 425 -13.50 14.09 2.92
C ASP A 425 -12.35 14.63 2.06
N ILE A 426 -12.21 14.09 0.86
CA ILE A 426 -11.29 14.57 -0.18
C ILE A 426 -12.05 14.74 -1.49
N VAL A 427 -11.43 15.40 -2.46
CA VAL A 427 -11.92 15.36 -3.82
C VAL A 427 -11.12 14.34 -4.63
N ILE A 428 -11.84 13.47 -5.36
CA ILE A 428 -11.26 12.57 -6.34
C ILE A 428 -11.89 12.88 -7.69
N LEU A 429 -11.09 13.36 -8.63
CA LEU A 429 -11.46 13.44 -10.03
C LEU A 429 -10.80 12.28 -10.75
N CYS A 430 -11.58 11.28 -11.14
CA CYS A 430 -11.09 10.13 -11.86
C CYS A 430 -10.70 10.45 -13.30
N GLN A 431 -10.14 9.46 -13.98
CA GLN A 431 -9.59 9.58 -15.32
C GLN A 431 -10.55 10.23 -16.32
N ASN A 432 -10.01 11.11 -17.15
CA ASN A 432 -10.73 11.83 -18.21
C ASN A 432 -11.98 12.60 -17.76
N THR A 433 -12.00 13.04 -16.49
CA THR A 433 -13.06 13.94 -16.00
C THR A 433 -12.87 15.33 -16.59
N VAL A 434 -13.98 16.00 -16.91
CA VAL A 434 -13.99 17.39 -17.40
C VAL A 434 -14.76 18.27 -16.40
N VAL A 435 -14.09 19.27 -15.84
CA VAL A 435 -14.71 20.27 -14.98
C VAL A 435 -14.75 21.61 -15.73
N HIS A 436 -15.95 22.15 -15.97
CA HIS A 436 -16.12 23.42 -16.68
C HIS A 436 -15.65 24.61 -15.83
N ASN A 437 -15.56 25.78 -16.46
CA ASN A 437 -15.15 27.01 -15.79
C ASN A 437 -16.09 27.36 -14.62
N GLN A 438 -15.52 27.94 -13.57
CA GLN A 438 -16.24 28.46 -12.41
C GLN A 438 -17.03 27.37 -11.60
N VAL A 439 -16.70 26.10 -11.76
CA VAL A 439 -17.32 25.02 -11.01
C VAL A 439 -16.60 24.82 -9.68
N PHE A 440 -17.38 24.64 -8.64
CA PHE A 440 -16.91 24.27 -7.30
C PHE A 440 -17.18 22.79 -7.02
N VAL A 441 -16.13 22.01 -6.74
CA VAL A 441 -16.21 20.62 -6.33
C VAL A 441 -15.68 20.49 -4.90
N TYR A 442 -16.52 20.03 -4.00
CA TYR A 442 -16.21 19.98 -2.58
C TYR A 442 -16.51 18.59 -1.99
N ASN A 443 -15.52 17.96 -1.36
CA ASN A 443 -15.67 16.66 -0.69
C ASN A 443 -16.46 15.65 -1.53
N SER A 444 -16.09 15.47 -2.78
CA SER A 444 -16.85 14.67 -3.74
C SER A 444 -15.96 13.77 -4.58
N VAL A 445 -16.54 12.68 -5.05
CA VAL A 445 -15.90 11.70 -5.90
C VAL A 445 -16.55 11.70 -7.27
N VAL A 446 -15.79 11.93 -8.33
CA VAL A 446 -16.26 11.92 -9.70
C VAL A 446 -15.67 10.74 -10.44
N LEU A 447 -16.51 9.81 -10.90
CA LEU A 447 -16.10 8.61 -11.60
C LEU A 447 -15.52 8.92 -13.00
N PRO A 448 -14.81 8.00 -13.64
CA PRO A 448 -14.17 8.25 -14.94
C PRO A 448 -15.11 8.76 -16.03
N HIS A 449 -14.58 9.59 -16.92
CA HIS A 449 -15.28 10.08 -18.11
C HIS A 449 -16.53 10.94 -17.85
N LYS A 450 -16.61 11.60 -16.69
CA LYS A 450 -17.73 12.48 -16.35
C LYS A 450 -17.42 13.94 -16.67
N GLU A 451 -18.48 14.71 -16.92
CA GLU A 451 -18.41 16.13 -17.21
C GLU A 451 -19.23 16.93 -16.19
N LEU A 452 -18.59 17.86 -15.47
CA LEU A 452 -19.18 18.71 -14.46
C LEU A 452 -19.43 20.11 -14.99
N LYS A 453 -20.71 20.52 -15.06
CA LYS A 453 -21.18 21.86 -15.49
C LYS A 453 -21.76 22.68 -14.34
N LYS A 454 -21.91 22.07 -13.17
CA LYS A 454 -22.49 22.66 -11.95
C LYS A 454 -21.65 22.31 -10.75
N ASP A 455 -21.80 23.07 -9.69
CA ASP A 455 -21.21 22.78 -8.39
C ASP A 455 -21.64 21.41 -7.85
N VAL A 456 -20.68 20.70 -7.25
CA VAL A 456 -20.88 19.37 -6.66
C VAL A 456 -20.33 19.37 -5.24
N LYS A 457 -21.14 18.93 -4.26
CA LYS A 457 -20.75 18.91 -2.85
C LYS A 457 -21.23 17.65 -2.16
N TYR A 458 -20.32 16.91 -1.53
CA TYR A 458 -20.60 15.69 -0.78
C TYR A 458 -21.32 14.62 -1.62
N GLU A 459 -20.97 14.49 -2.88
CA GLU A 459 -21.61 13.59 -3.83
C GLU A 459 -20.62 12.62 -4.48
N ILE A 460 -21.14 11.49 -4.91
CA ILE A 460 -20.46 10.56 -5.82
C ILE A 460 -21.17 10.66 -7.17
N ILE A 461 -20.48 11.23 -8.15
CA ILE A 461 -20.99 11.38 -9.52
C ILE A 461 -20.61 10.12 -10.31
N MET A 462 -21.66 9.33 -10.62
CA MET A 462 -21.57 8.06 -11.32
C MET A 462 -21.87 8.19 -12.80
#